data_764e7936460fe7c00b9939c9b9c80737
#
_entry.id   764e7936460fe7c00b9939c9b9c80737
#
_cell.length_a   1.000
_cell.length_b   1.000
_cell.length_c   1.000
_cell.angle_alpha   90.00
_cell.angle_beta   90.00
_cell.angle_gamma   90.00
#
_symmetry.space_group_name_H-M   'P 1'
#
loop_
_entity.id
_entity.type
_entity.pdbx_description
1 polymer ?
#
loop_
_entity_poly.entity_id
_entity_poly.type
_entity_poly.pdbx_seq_one_letter_code
_entity_poly.pdbx_strand_id
1 'polypeptide(L)'
;MGFQLSGMKTDDTRGVESRKEARQYLQDGIQLLAQLQDKLYAQDQWGVLLVFQAMDAAGKDGAIKHVMSGINPQGCQVSSFKTPSSTEHDHDFLWRTSNALPERGRIGIFNRSYYEEVLVVRVHPSILEGQKLPKRVVTKRIWKERYEDIAAFERYLSRQGFVVLKFFLHVSKKEQEKRFLERLDRPEKNWKFSMADVREREHWNDYQRAYQDMIRATATPHAPWYVVPADRKWFTRLVVAGAIHDALDRQKLASPAVSEAKQQELVAARAELVGSGEAT
;
A
#
# COMPACT_ATOMS: atom_id res chain seq x y z
N MET A 1 1.44 -0.36 28.33
CA MET A 1 2.63 -0.80 27.57
C MET A 1 2.46 -0.32 26.12
N GLY A 2 3.47 0.37 25.54
CA GLY A 2 3.41 0.81 24.14
C GLY A 2 3.57 -0.37 23.15
N PHE A 3 3.18 -0.18 21.91
CA PHE A 3 3.36 -1.15 20.82
C PHE A 3 4.81 -1.68 20.75
N GLN A 4 4.97 -3.00 20.62
CA GLN A 4 6.26 -3.67 20.47
C GLN A 4 6.22 -4.61 19.28
N LEU A 5 7.07 -4.37 18.27
CA LEU A 5 7.12 -5.18 17.06
C LEU A 5 7.62 -6.60 17.35
N SER A 6 8.55 -6.74 18.29
CA SER A 6 9.09 -8.05 18.70
C SER A 6 8.04 -8.99 19.33
N GLY A 7 6.93 -8.46 19.82
CA GLY A 7 5.81 -9.25 20.33
C GLY A 7 4.85 -9.76 19.24
N MET A 8 5.02 -9.34 17.99
CA MET A 8 4.16 -9.73 16.88
C MET A 8 4.73 -10.96 16.17
N LYS A 9 3.95 -12.04 16.11
CA LYS A 9 4.37 -13.26 15.40
C LYS A 9 4.27 -13.06 13.90
N THR A 10 5.32 -13.46 13.17
CA THR A 10 5.44 -13.32 11.71
C THR A 10 4.68 -14.40 10.94
N ASP A 11 4.31 -15.48 11.61
CA ASP A 11 3.63 -16.67 11.08
C ASP A 11 2.21 -16.88 11.65
N ASP A 12 1.71 -15.93 12.46
CA ASP A 12 0.36 -15.99 13.06
C ASP A 12 -0.70 -15.98 11.96
N THR A 13 -1.63 -16.93 12.03
CA THR A 13 -2.74 -17.05 11.08
C THR A 13 -4.09 -16.76 11.71
N ARG A 14 -4.12 -16.30 12.95
CA ARG A 14 -5.37 -15.95 13.67
C ARG A 14 -6.42 -17.06 13.64
N GLY A 15 -5.99 -18.32 13.70
CA GLY A 15 -6.88 -19.48 13.69
C GLY A 15 -7.35 -19.93 12.30
N VAL A 16 -6.92 -19.30 11.22
CA VAL A 16 -7.14 -19.83 9.86
C VAL A 16 -6.15 -20.95 9.62
N GLU A 17 -6.60 -22.19 9.62
CA GLU A 17 -5.75 -23.39 9.58
C GLU A 17 -5.51 -23.89 8.15
N SER A 18 -6.47 -23.69 7.26
CA SER A 18 -6.44 -24.25 5.92
C SER A 18 -6.05 -23.23 4.85
N ARG A 19 -4.98 -23.56 4.11
CA ARG A 19 -4.61 -22.80 2.91
C ARG A 19 -5.71 -22.85 1.83
N LYS A 20 -6.48 -23.92 1.76
CA LYS A 20 -7.59 -24.09 0.81
C LYS A 20 -8.72 -23.12 1.16
N GLU A 21 -9.11 -23.07 2.42
CA GLU A 21 -10.12 -22.16 2.94
C GLU A 21 -9.72 -20.68 2.74
N ALA A 22 -8.49 -20.33 3.10
CA ALA A 22 -7.97 -18.98 2.89
C ALA A 22 -7.95 -18.57 1.40
N ARG A 23 -7.76 -19.53 0.49
CA ARG A 23 -7.81 -19.27 -0.95
C ARG A 23 -9.24 -18.93 -1.39
N GLN A 24 -10.23 -19.61 -0.86
CA GLN A 24 -11.65 -19.32 -1.13
C GLN A 24 -12.01 -17.94 -0.60
N TYR A 25 -11.72 -17.64 0.66
CA TYR A 25 -11.97 -16.33 1.26
C TYR A 25 -11.28 -15.18 0.49
N LEU A 26 -10.06 -15.44 -0.01
CA LEU A 26 -9.37 -14.43 -0.83
C LEU A 26 -10.08 -14.21 -2.17
N GLN A 27 -10.58 -15.26 -2.82
CA GLN A 27 -11.33 -15.14 -4.08
C GLN A 27 -12.62 -14.35 -3.88
N ASP A 28 -13.39 -14.71 -2.86
CA ASP A 28 -14.63 -14.01 -2.52
C ASP A 28 -14.35 -12.54 -2.15
N GLY A 29 -13.31 -12.30 -1.35
CA GLY A 29 -12.87 -10.96 -0.99
C GLY A 29 -12.45 -10.10 -2.20
N ILE A 30 -11.78 -10.68 -3.19
CA ILE A 30 -11.40 -9.98 -4.44
C ILE A 30 -12.64 -9.59 -5.24
N GLN A 31 -13.66 -10.46 -5.31
CA GLN A 31 -14.91 -10.12 -6.01
C GLN A 31 -15.65 -8.97 -5.32
N LEU A 32 -15.71 -8.98 -4.00
CA LEU A 32 -16.29 -7.88 -3.23
C LEU A 32 -15.51 -6.58 -3.40
N LEU A 33 -14.18 -6.66 -3.41
CA LEU A 33 -13.33 -5.50 -3.67
C LEU A 33 -13.56 -4.90 -5.06
N ALA A 34 -13.76 -5.74 -6.07
CA ALA A 34 -14.07 -5.28 -7.43
C ALA A 34 -15.39 -4.48 -7.45
N GLN A 35 -16.43 -4.99 -6.79
CA GLN A 35 -17.71 -4.27 -6.69
C GLN A 35 -17.58 -2.93 -5.95
N LEU A 36 -16.78 -2.88 -4.87
CA LEU A 36 -16.53 -1.64 -4.13
C LEU A 36 -15.71 -0.65 -4.97
N GLN A 37 -14.75 -1.15 -5.74
CA GLN A 37 -13.93 -0.31 -6.62
C GLN A 37 -14.77 0.28 -7.77
N ASP A 38 -15.71 -0.47 -8.35
CA ASP A 38 -16.64 0.06 -9.36
C ASP A 38 -17.49 1.22 -8.80
N LYS A 39 -17.98 1.07 -7.56
CA LYS A 39 -18.71 2.15 -6.88
C LYS A 39 -17.83 3.35 -6.57
N LEU A 40 -16.59 3.11 -6.09
CA LEU A 40 -15.59 4.15 -5.83
C LEU A 40 -15.32 4.96 -7.10
N TYR A 41 -15.10 4.26 -8.21
CA TYR A 41 -14.84 4.85 -9.51
C TYR A 41 -16.02 5.68 -10.02
N ALA A 42 -17.24 5.12 -9.96
CA ALA A 42 -18.45 5.79 -10.41
C ALA A 42 -18.83 7.01 -9.56
N GLN A 43 -18.60 6.96 -8.25
CA GLN A 43 -18.90 8.06 -7.33
C GLN A 43 -17.91 9.22 -7.45
N ASP A 44 -16.63 8.95 -7.78
CA ASP A 44 -15.55 9.92 -8.03
C ASP A 44 -15.38 11.00 -6.93
N GLN A 45 -15.53 10.61 -5.67
CA GLN A 45 -15.43 11.51 -4.52
C GLN A 45 -14.25 11.16 -3.59
N TRP A 46 -14.06 9.88 -3.32
CA TRP A 46 -13.00 9.38 -2.45
C TRP A 46 -11.78 8.95 -3.26
N GLY A 47 -10.59 9.25 -2.77
CA GLY A 47 -9.35 8.60 -3.21
C GLY A 47 -8.93 7.55 -2.19
N VAL A 48 -8.26 6.50 -2.61
CA VAL A 48 -7.70 5.47 -1.71
C VAL A 48 -6.21 5.38 -1.90
N LEU A 49 -5.45 5.45 -0.81
CA LEU A 49 -3.99 5.29 -0.82
C LEU A 49 -3.58 4.10 0.02
N LEU A 50 -3.03 3.08 -0.63
CA LEU A 50 -2.48 1.88 0.00
C LEU A 50 -0.96 1.97 0.04
N VAL A 51 -0.38 2.08 1.23
CA VAL A 51 1.07 2.15 1.43
C VAL A 51 1.60 0.80 1.89
N PHE A 52 2.55 0.24 1.14
CA PHE A 52 3.19 -1.03 1.48
C PHE A 52 4.65 -0.84 1.87
N GLN A 53 4.98 -1.20 3.10
CA GLN A 53 6.35 -1.22 3.62
C GLN A 53 6.73 -2.60 4.13
N ALA A 54 7.95 -3.00 3.91
CA ALA A 54 8.50 -4.27 4.39
C ALA A 54 10.00 -4.37 4.14
N MET A 55 10.66 -5.25 4.87
CA MET A 55 12.00 -5.75 4.52
C MET A 55 11.99 -6.39 3.12
N ASP A 56 13.15 -6.46 2.50
CA ASP A 56 13.27 -7.12 1.20
C ASP A 56 12.86 -8.60 1.29
N ALA A 57 12.38 -9.14 0.18
CA ALA A 57 11.80 -10.48 0.07
C ALA A 57 10.56 -10.76 0.96
N ALA A 58 10.01 -9.79 1.69
CA ALA A 58 8.79 -9.99 2.48
C ALA A 58 7.54 -10.29 1.64
N GLY A 59 7.53 -9.92 0.36
CA GLY A 59 6.48 -10.31 -0.59
C GLY A 59 5.51 -9.20 -0.98
N LYS A 60 5.91 -7.91 -0.88
CA LYS A 60 5.11 -6.74 -1.30
C LYS A 60 4.49 -6.91 -2.69
N ASP A 61 5.31 -7.12 -3.73
CA ASP A 61 4.84 -7.28 -5.12
C ASP A 61 3.80 -8.41 -5.26
N GLY A 62 4.05 -9.53 -4.55
CA GLY A 62 3.14 -10.68 -4.57
C GLY A 62 1.82 -10.41 -3.86
N ALA A 63 1.80 -9.65 -2.77
CA ALA A 63 0.59 -9.25 -2.09
C ALA A 63 -0.23 -8.30 -2.98
N ILE A 64 0.38 -7.24 -3.50
CA ILE A 64 -0.25 -6.28 -4.42
C ILE A 64 -0.84 -7.01 -5.63
N LYS A 65 -0.04 -7.81 -6.36
CA LYS A 65 -0.49 -8.54 -7.54
C LYS A 65 -1.72 -9.41 -7.28
N HIS A 66 -1.75 -10.14 -6.15
CA HIS A 66 -2.84 -11.09 -5.90
C HIS A 66 -4.09 -10.42 -5.33
N VAL A 67 -3.95 -9.41 -4.49
CA VAL A 67 -5.09 -8.68 -3.94
C VAL A 67 -5.78 -7.84 -5.01
N MET A 68 -5.00 -7.28 -5.92
CA MET A 68 -5.51 -6.42 -7.00
C MET A 68 -5.87 -7.19 -8.28
N SER A 69 -5.83 -8.53 -8.29
CA SER A 69 -5.97 -9.32 -9.52
C SER A 69 -7.36 -9.30 -10.15
N GLY A 70 -8.39 -8.95 -9.40
CA GLY A 70 -9.79 -8.87 -9.89
C GLY A 70 -10.29 -7.43 -10.04
N ILE A 71 -9.44 -6.43 -9.84
CA ILE A 71 -9.82 -5.02 -9.84
C ILE A 71 -9.55 -4.42 -11.22
N ASN A 72 -10.44 -3.53 -11.68
CA ASN A 72 -10.30 -2.84 -12.95
C ASN A 72 -8.99 -2.02 -12.97
N PRO A 73 -8.06 -2.31 -13.90
CA PRO A 73 -6.78 -1.61 -13.97
C PRO A 73 -6.91 -0.09 -14.16
N GLN A 74 -7.98 0.39 -14.82
CA GLN A 74 -8.23 1.83 -15.00
C GLN A 74 -8.51 2.55 -13.68
N GLY A 75 -8.97 1.83 -12.67
CA GLY A 75 -9.23 2.34 -11.32
C GLY A 75 -8.05 2.25 -10.37
N CYS A 76 -6.87 1.78 -10.83
CA CYS A 76 -5.70 1.55 -9.98
C CYS A 76 -4.43 2.12 -10.57
N GLN A 77 -3.60 2.71 -9.72
CA GLN A 77 -2.27 3.20 -10.07
C GLN A 77 -1.23 2.64 -9.10
N VAL A 78 -0.20 1.98 -9.61
CA VAL A 78 0.90 1.45 -8.80
C VAL A 78 2.14 2.28 -9.02
N SER A 79 2.65 2.88 -7.95
CA SER A 79 3.91 3.63 -7.92
C SER A 79 4.93 2.89 -7.07
N SER A 80 6.12 2.63 -7.63
CA SER A 80 7.24 1.99 -6.93
C SER A 80 8.35 2.99 -6.70
N PHE A 81 8.59 3.34 -5.44
CA PHE A 81 9.61 4.32 -5.07
C PHE A 81 10.94 3.61 -4.80
N LYS A 82 11.87 3.77 -5.73
CA LYS A 82 13.27 3.33 -5.63
C LYS A 82 14.15 4.50 -5.16
N THR A 83 15.45 4.38 -5.32
CA THR A 83 16.42 5.47 -5.07
C THR A 83 15.95 6.73 -5.79
N PRO A 84 15.90 7.89 -5.10
CA PRO A 84 15.49 9.13 -5.70
C PRO A 84 16.38 9.54 -6.89
N SER A 85 15.78 10.15 -7.91
CA SER A 85 16.48 10.79 -9.01
C SER A 85 17.11 12.13 -8.59
N SER A 86 17.96 12.70 -9.44
CA SER A 86 18.52 14.04 -9.19
C SER A 86 17.43 15.10 -9.02
N THR A 87 16.40 15.06 -9.86
CA THR A 87 15.24 15.97 -9.76
C THR A 87 14.49 15.81 -8.44
N GLU A 88 14.27 14.56 -7.99
CA GLU A 88 13.61 14.31 -6.70
C GLU A 88 14.45 14.79 -5.51
N HIS A 89 15.78 14.78 -5.62
CA HIS A 89 16.69 15.36 -4.62
C HIS A 89 16.68 16.89 -4.55
N ASP A 90 16.21 17.57 -5.59
CA ASP A 90 16.07 19.04 -5.61
C ASP A 90 14.78 19.51 -4.89
N HIS A 91 13.91 18.59 -4.52
CA HIS A 91 12.64 18.87 -3.86
C HIS A 91 12.63 18.28 -2.44
N ASP A 92 11.59 18.60 -1.67
CA ASP A 92 11.36 17.98 -0.36
C ASP A 92 11.01 16.48 -0.50
N PHE A 93 11.18 15.73 0.58
CA PHE A 93 11.04 14.27 0.55
C PHE A 93 9.60 13.78 0.27
N LEU A 94 8.57 14.61 0.42
CA LEU A 94 7.19 14.27 0.09
C LEU A 94 6.85 14.55 -1.38
N TRP A 95 7.60 15.39 -2.06
CA TRP A 95 7.29 15.88 -3.40
C TRP A 95 7.00 14.75 -4.39
N ARG A 96 7.88 13.76 -4.51
CA ARG A 96 7.71 12.65 -5.47
C ARG A 96 6.48 11.80 -5.17
N THR A 97 6.13 11.63 -3.89
CA THR A 97 4.97 10.87 -3.49
C THR A 97 3.68 11.69 -3.61
N SER A 98 3.75 13.00 -3.41
CA SER A 98 2.63 13.91 -3.65
C SER A 98 2.20 13.92 -5.12
N ASN A 99 3.19 13.93 -6.04
CA ASN A 99 2.92 13.86 -7.49
C ASN A 99 2.36 12.52 -7.96
N ALA A 100 2.52 11.46 -7.16
CA ALA A 100 2.05 10.11 -7.44
C ALA A 100 0.73 9.76 -6.73
N LEU A 101 0.13 10.71 -6.00
CA LEU A 101 -1.17 10.49 -5.37
C LEU A 101 -2.23 10.15 -6.41
N PRO A 102 -3.15 9.22 -6.10
CA PRO A 102 -4.21 8.88 -7.03
C PRO A 102 -5.21 10.03 -7.19
N GLU A 103 -5.87 10.06 -8.32
CA GLU A 103 -7.07 10.86 -8.51
C GLU A 103 -8.21 10.36 -7.63
N ARG A 104 -9.27 11.15 -7.50
CA ARG A 104 -10.52 10.68 -6.88
C ARG A 104 -11.12 9.54 -7.71
N GLY A 105 -11.89 8.67 -7.08
CA GLY A 105 -12.40 7.47 -7.73
C GLY A 105 -11.33 6.38 -7.95
N ARG A 106 -10.07 6.59 -7.56
CA ARG A 106 -8.95 5.69 -7.86
C ARG A 106 -8.33 5.11 -6.59
N ILE A 107 -7.65 3.98 -6.76
CA ILE A 107 -6.83 3.34 -5.75
C ILE A 107 -5.35 3.52 -6.13
N GLY A 108 -4.63 4.36 -5.39
CA GLY A 108 -3.18 4.48 -5.49
C GLY A 108 -2.49 3.45 -4.60
N ILE A 109 -1.48 2.79 -5.12
CA ILE A 109 -0.73 1.77 -4.41
C ILE A 109 0.73 2.17 -4.42
N PHE A 110 1.27 2.48 -3.24
CA PHE A 110 2.65 2.81 -3.04
C PHE A 110 3.44 1.56 -2.61
N ASN A 111 4.24 1.01 -3.52
CA ASN A 111 5.22 -0.03 -3.21
C ASN A 111 6.52 0.65 -2.78
N ARG A 112 6.78 0.69 -1.46
CA ARG A 112 7.58 1.67 -0.73
C ARG A 112 6.92 3.06 -0.80
N SER A 113 7.42 4.05 -0.08
CA SER A 113 6.79 5.37 -0.02
C SER A 113 7.71 6.41 0.61
N TYR A 114 7.16 7.54 1.02
CA TYR A 114 7.83 8.55 1.85
C TYR A 114 8.38 8.00 3.17
N TYR A 115 7.96 6.83 3.60
CA TYR A 115 8.50 6.18 4.79
C TYR A 115 9.95 5.69 4.63
N GLU A 116 10.48 5.56 3.40
CA GLU A 116 11.89 5.27 3.19
C GLU A 116 12.79 6.33 3.86
N GLU A 117 12.31 7.56 3.99
CA GLU A 117 13.02 8.67 4.63
C GLU A 117 13.24 8.49 6.15
N VAL A 118 12.46 7.65 6.80
CA VAL A 118 12.59 7.30 8.23
C VAL A 118 12.96 5.83 8.43
N LEU A 119 13.18 5.10 7.35
CA LEU A 119 13.64 3.71 7.32
C LEU A 119 15.06 3.64 6.76
N VAL A 120 15.21 3.57 5.44
CA VAL A 120 16.52 3.42 4.78
C VAL A 120 17.44 4.58 5.11
N VAL A 121 16.96 5.82 5.02
CA VAL A 121 17.77 7.01 5.33
C VAL A 121 18.21 7.04 6.79
N ARG A 122 17.38 6.51 7.71
CA ARG A 122 17.74 6.44 9.13
C ARG A 122 18.76 5.33 9.43
N VAL A 123 18.66 4.21 8.71
CA VAL A 123 19.60 3.08 8.87
C VAL A 123 20.95 3.41 8.23
N HIS A 124 20.96 4.22 7.17
CA HIS A 124 22.16 4.64 6.44
C HIS A 124 22.36 6.16 6.52
N PRO A 125 23.02 6.68 7.57
CA PRO A 125 23.20 8.12 7.79
C PRO A 125 23.85 8.84 6.62
N SER A 126 24.72 8.18 5.86
CA SER A 126 25.36 8.76 4.66
C SER A 126 24.37 9.19 3.59
N ILE A 127 23.18 8.58 3.54
CA ILE A 127 22.11 9.01 2.61
C ILE A 127 21.57 10.37 3.07
N LEU A 128 21.37 10.58 4.38
CA LEU A 128 20.94 11.88 4.91
C LEU A 128 21.98 12.96 4.65
N GLU A 129 23.26 12.64 4.81
CA GLU A 129 24.37 13.57 4.52
C GLU A 129 24.41 13.97 3.05
N GLY A 130 24.00 13.07 2.14
CA GLY A 130 23.90 13.33 0.70
C GLY A 130 22.67 14.13 0.27
N GLN A 131 21.69 14.34 1.17
CA GLN A 131 20.52 15.18 0.86
C GLN A 131 20.88 16.67 0.88
N LYS A 132 20.22 17.45 0.01
CA LYS A 132 20.46 18.91 -0.10
C LYS A 132 19.80 19.72 1.03
N LEU A 133 19.87 19.21 2.28
CA LEU A 133 19.31 19.90 3.43
C LEU A 133 20.30 20.93 3.99
N PRO A 134 19.84 22.14 4.37
CA PRO A 134 20.66 23.08 5.12
C PRO A 134 21.13 22.44 6.44
N LYS A 135 22.43 22.51 6.76
CA LYS A 135 23.01 21.88 7.95
C LYS A 135 22.27 22.21 9.26
N ARG A 136 21.71 23.43 9.36
CA ARG A 136 20.98 23.90 10.56
C ARG A 136 19.68 23.12 10.85
N VAL A 137 19.07 22.47 9.82
CA VAL A 137 17.85 21.68 10.00
C VAL A 137 18.13 20.20 10.26
N VAL A 138 19.38 19.74 10.02
CA VAL A 138 19.80 18.35 10.34
C VAL A 138 20.21 18.29 11.80
N THR A 139 19.22 18.19 12.69
CA THR A 139 19.41 18.15 14.13
C THR A 139 19.20 16.74 14.69
N LYS A 140 19.45 16.55 15.98
CA LYS A 140 19.12 15.29 16.70
C LYS A 140 17.61 14.98 16.68
N ARG A 141 16.77 15.95 16.35
CA ARG A 141 15.31 15.84 16.30
C ARG A 141 14.77 15.46 14.92
N ILE A 142 15.63 15.40 13.89
CA ILE A 142 15.21 15.23 12.50
C ILE A 142 14.25 14.04 12.28
N TRP A 143 14.49 12.92 12.96
CA TRP A 143 13.60 11.75 12.85
C TRP A 143 12.23 11.99 13.44
N LYS A 144 12.17 12.67 14.59
CA LYS A 144 10.90 13.05 15.23
C LYS A 144 10.12 14.01 14.35
N GLU A 145 10.80 15.02 13.83
CA GLU A 145 10.23 16.03 12.93
C GLU A 145 9.69 15.39 11.64
N ARG A 146 10.43 14.47 11.01
CA ARG A 146 9.93 13.71 9.85
C ARG A 146 8.70 12.86 10.14
N TYR A 147 8.61 12.26 11.34
CA TYR A 147 7.40 11.55 11.73
C TYR A 147 6.20 12.49 11.90
N GLU A 148 6.42 13.66 12.46
CA GLU A 148 5.41 14.71 12.62
C GLU A 148 4.91 15.21 11.25
N ASP A 149 5.83 15.46 10.31
CA ASP A 149 5.52 15.88 8.95
C ASP A 149 4.71 14.81 8.18
N ILE A 150 5.14 13.56 8.25
CA ILE A 150 4.42 12.43 7.63
C ILE A 150 3.01 12.30 8.21
N ALA A 151 2.87 12.34 9.54
CA ALA A 151 1.55 12.24 10.19
C ALA A 151 0.66 13.44 9.85
N ALA A 152 1.23 14.64 9.71
CA ALA A 152 0.53 15.83 9.27
C ALA A 152 0.06 15.72 7.81
N PHE A 153 0.90 15.20 6.92
CA PHE A 153 0.57 14.94 5.52
C PHE A 153 -0.57 13.92 5.39
N GLU A 154 -0.51 12.80 6.09
CA GLU A 154 -1.57 11.80 6.09
C GLU A 154 -2.89 12.34 6.65
N ARG A 155 -2.82 13.17 7.69
CA ARG A 155 -4.00 13.87 8.22
C ARG A 155 -4.58 14.85 7.20
N TYR A 156 -3.74 15.58 6.48
CA TYR A 156 -4.16 16.44 5.38
C TYR A 156 -4.89 15.63 4.31
N LEU A 157 -4.33 14.53 3.84
CA LEU A 157 -4.95 13.65 2.85
C LEU A 157 -6.33 13.15 3.32
N SER A 158 -6.42 12.69 4.56
CA SER A 158 -7.69 12.22 5.13
C SER A 158 -8.78 13.31 5.11
N ARG A 159 -8.42 14.56 5.42
CA ARG A 159 -9.34 15.71 5.35
C ARG A 159 -9.72 16.09 3.92
N GLN A 160 -8.93 15.68 2.94
CA GLN A 160 -9.21 15.86 1.52
C GLN A 160 -10.00 14.70 0.90
N GLY A 161 -10.52 13.77 1.71
CA GLY A 161 -11.30 12.63 1.23
C GLY A 161 -10.45 11.47 0.72
N PHE A 162 -9.24 11.29 1.26
CA PHE A 162 -8.43 10.11 0.99
C PHE A 162 -8.52 9.12 2.16
N VAL A 163 -8.79 7.86 1.84
CA VAL A 163 -8.67 6.73 2.75
C VAL A 163 -7.24 6.23 2.68
N VAL A 164 -6.47 6.42 3.75
CA VAL A 164 -5.06 6.01 3.81
C VAL A 164 -4.92 4.74 4.64
N LEU A 165 -4.45 3.65 4.03
CA LEU A 165 -4.17 2.38 4.70
C LEU A 165 -2.69 2.04 4.55
N LYS A 166 -2.06 1.68 5.66
CA LYS A 166 -0.63 1.38 5.67
C LYS A 166 -0.38 -0.05 6.12
N PHE A 167 0.35 -0.80 5.32
CA PHE A 167 0.67 -2.20 5.54
C PHE A 167 2.17 -2.39 5.77
N PHE A 168 2.52 -2.88 6.94
CA PHE A 168 3.86 -3.37 7.22
C PHE A 168 3.83 -4.90 7.14
N LEU A 169 4.48 -5.48 6.11
CA LEU A 169 4.59 -6.93 5.95
C LEU A 169 5.73 -7.45 6.83
N HIS A 170 5.36 -7.97 7.99
CA HIS A 170 6.29 -8.43 9.02
C HIS A 170 6.76 -9.85 8.74
N VAL A 171 7.95 -9.99 8.14
CA VAL A 171 8.60 -11.27 7.81
C VAL A 171 9.66 -11.61 8.84
N SER A 172 9.86 -12.90 9.13
CA SER A 172 10.99 -13.35 9.94
C SER A 172 12.31 -13.35 9.17
N LYS A 173 13.43 -13.16 9.88
CA LYS A 173 14.77 -13.24 9.28
C LYS A 173 15.02 -14.60 8.61
N LYS A 174 14.48 -15.68 9.19
CA LYS A 174 14.55 -17.04 8.64
C LYS A 174 13.77 -17.21 7.35
N GLU A 175 12.53 -16.73 7.29
CA GLU A 175 11.72 -16.81 6.07
C GLU A 175 12.29 -15.91 4.96
N GLN A 176 12.83 -14.75 5.31
CA GLN A 176 13.52 -13.88 4.35
C GLN A 176 14.71 -14.60 3.71
N GLU A 177 15.55 -15.27 4.51
CA GLU A 177 16.68 -16.06 4.03
C GLU A 177 16.25 -17.15 3.05
N LYS A 178 15.24 -17.94 3.45
CA LYS A 178 14.65 -18.95 2.58
C LYS A 178 14.20 -18.37 1.23
N ARG A 179 13.59 -17.19 1.24
CA ARG A 179 13.13 -16.53 0.00
C ARG A 179 14.27 -16.01 -0.86
N PHE A 180 15.38 -15.60 -0.27
CA PHE A 180 16.57 -15.26 -1.03
C PHE A 180 17.19 -16.49 -1.67
N LEU A 181 17.31 -17.61 -0.95
CA LEU A 181 17.76 -18.89 -1.51
C LEU A 181 16.85 -19.33 -2.67
N GLU A 182 15.51 -19.26 -2.48
CA GLU A 182 14.57 -19.55 -3.59
C GLU A 182 14.78 -18.65 -4.84
N ARG A 183 15.31 -17.44 -4.69
CA ARG A 183 15.62 -16.57 -5.83
C ARG A 183 16.90 -17.00 -6.54
N LEU A 184 17.87 -17.56 -5.82
CA LEU A 184 19.10 -18.10 -6.39
C LEU A 184 18.86 -19.42 -7.12
N ASP A 185 18.06 -20.31 -6.51
CA ASP A 185 17.80 -21.66 -7.01
C ASP A 185 16.86 -21.69 -8.25
N ARG A 186 16.13 -20.59 -8.49
CA ARG A 186 15.12 -20.51 -9.57
C ARG A 186 15.53 -19.54 -10.65
N PRO A 187 15.95 -20.01 -11.85
CA PRO A 187 16.44 -19.18 -12.94
C PRO A 187 15.49 -18.02 -13.31
N GLU A 188 14.18 -18.29 -13.33
CA GLU A 188 13.16 -17.27 -13.65
C GLU A 188 13.04 -16.18 -12.58
N LYS A 189 13.72 -16.33 -11.45
CA LYS A 189 13.74 -15.34 -10.34
C LYS A 189 15.11 -14.69 -10.13
N ASN A 190 16.16 -15.17 -10.79
CA ASN A 190 17.52 -14.67 -10.58
C ASN A 190 17.63 -13.15 -10.84
N TRP A 191 16.88 -12.63 -11.80
CA TRP A 191 16.84 -11.20 -12.11
C TRP A 191 16.38 -10.31 -10.94
N LYS A 192 15.72 -10.89 -9.92
CA LYS A 192 15.31 -10.21 -8.69
C LYS A 192 16.37 -10.25 -7.59
N PHE A 193 17.44 -10.98 -7.79
CA PHE A 193 18.48 -11.14 -6.78
C PHE A 193 19.46 -9.97 -6.83
N SER A 194 19.83 -9.46 -5.67
CA SER A 194 20.88 -8.46 -5.50
C SER A 194 21.73 -8.81 -4.29
N MET A 195 23.05 -8.72 -4.45
CA MET A 195 23.99 -8.83 -3.32
C MET A 195 23.80 -7.70 -2.31
N ALA A 196 23.30 -6.53 -2.75
CA ALA A 196 22.96 -5.44 -1.85
C ALA A 196 21.86 -5.86 -0.88
N ASP A 197 20.81 -6.55 -1.35
CA ASP A 197 19.73 -7.05 -0.48
C ASP A 197 20.26 -8.01 0.61
N VAL A 198 21.30 -8.81 0.28
CA VAL A 198 21.92 -9.73 1.27
C VAL A 198 22.70 -8.95 2.32
N ARG A 199 23.45 -7.91 1.91
CA ARG A 199 24.20 -7.05 2.84
C ARG A 199 23.27 -6.25 3.75
N GLU A 200 22.11 -5.81 3.25
CA GLU A 200 21.10 -5.13 4.05
C GLU A 200 20.60 -5.95 5.25
N ARG A 201 20.74 -7.29 5.22
CA ARG A 201 20.42 -8.15 6.36
C ARG A 201 21.34 -7.94 7.57
N GLU A 202 22.53 -7.38 7.39
CA GLU A 202 23.43 -7.03 8.49
C GLU A 202 22.79 -5.97 9.39
N HIS A 203 22.00 -5.07 8.80
CA HIS A 203 21.23 -4.01 9.48
C HIS A 203 19.86 -4.46 10.00
N TRP A 204 19.59 -5.77 10.08
CA TRP A 204 18.27 -6.30 10.47
C TRP A 204 17.70 -5.64 11.73
N ASN A 205 18.50 -5.55 12.79
CA ASN A 205 18.04 -5.00 14.07
C ASN A 205 17.78 -3.49 14.00
N ASP A 206 18.53 -2.77 13.18
CA ASP A 206 18.36 -1.33 12.96
C ASP A 206 17.05 -1.08 12.23
N TYR A 207 16.76 -1.85 11.19
CA TYR A 207 15.47 -1.82 10.51
C TYR A 207 14.30 -2.18 11.42
N GLN A 208 14.43 -3.22 12.26
CA GLN A 208 13.35 -3.58 13.20
C GLN A 208 13.04 -2.43 14.16
N ARG A 209 14.08 -1.74 14.67
CA ARG A 209 13.90 -0.54 15.49
C ARG A 209 13.25 0.61 14.71
N ALA A 210 13.73 0.87 13.49
CA ALA A 210 13.18 1.92 12.65
C ALA A 210 11.70 1.69 12.32
N TYR A 211 11.31 0.46 11.96
CA TYR A 211 9.91 0.09 11.73
C TYR A 211 9.05 0.25 12.99
N GLN A 212 9.54 -0.20 14.14
CA GLN A 212 8.81 -0.04 15.40
C GLN A 212 8.55 1.43 15.75
N ASP A 213 9.59 2.28 15.64
CA ASP A 213 9.49 3.70 15.94
C ASP A 213 8.57 4.41 14.94
N MET A 214 8.68 4.09 13.65
CA MET A 214 7.82 4.58 12.60
C MET A 214 6.34 4.27 12.88
N ILE A 215 6.02 3.01 13.18
CA ILE A 215 4.65 2.59 13.47
C ILE A 215 4.13 3.32 14.72
N ARG A 216 4.93 3.38 15.79
CA ARG A 216 4.55 4.09 17.02
C ARG A 216 4.25 5.57 16.80
N ALA A 217 5.08 6.22 15.99
CA ALA A 217 4.99 7.66 15.79
C ALA A 217 3.89 8.07 14.81
N THR A 218 3.51 7.19 13.87
CA THR A 218 2.62 7.55 12.76
C THR A 218 1.34 6.72 12.67
N ALA A 219 1.10 5.77 13.61
CA ALA A 219 -0.19 5.08 13.69
C ALA A 219 -1.27 6.03 14.22
N THR A 220 -2.23 6.35 13.37
CA THR A 220 -3.35 7.24 13.70
C THR A 220 -4.69 6.62 13.28
N PRO A 221 -5.82 7.03 13.89
CA PRO A 221 -7.12 6.49 13.50
C PRO A 221 -7.49 6.75 12.04
N HIS A 222 -7.04 7.87 11.48
CA HIS A 222 -7.31 8.26 10.08
C HIS A 222 -6.32 7.68 9.06
N ALA A 223 -5.20 7.15 9.53
CA ALA A 223 -4.19 6.48 8.70
C ALA A 223 -3.56 5.32 9.51
N PRO A 224 -4.29 4.20 9.68
CA PRO A 224 -3.85 3.09 10.52
C PRO A 224 -2.71 2.29 9.89
N TRP A 225 -1.82 1.75 10.73
CA TRP A 225 -0.89 0.71 10.36
C TRP A 225 -1.46 -0.68 10.62
N TYR A 226 -1.42 -1.52 9.61
CA TYR A 226 -1.66 -2.96 9.73
C TYR A 226 -0.30 -3.68 9.74
N VAL A 227 0.05 -4.27 10.88
CA VAL A 227 1.23 -5.15 10.98
C VAL A 227 0.80 -6.55 10.57
N VAL A 228 1.16 -6.94 9.36
CA VAL A 228 0.66 -8.14 8.70
C VAL A 228 1.68 -9.27 8.79
N PRO A 229 1.37 -10.43 9.42
CA PRO A 229 2.23 -11.60 9.38
C PRO A 229 2.56 -12.00 7.94
N ALA A 230 3.85 -12.14 7.61
CA ALA A 230 4.28 -12.27 6.22
C ALA A 230 5.05 -13.57 5.91
N ASP A 231 5.25 -14.45 6.88
CA ASP A 231 5.89 -15.74 6.63
C ASP A 231 4.98 -16.66 5.79
N ARG A 232 3.68 -16.51 5.92
CA ARG A 232 2.68 -17.26 5.13
C ARG A 232 2.03 -16.35 4.10
N LYS A 233 2.54 -16.34 2.87
CA LYS A 233 2.07 -15.47 1.76
C LYS A 233 0.55 -15.50 1.54
N TRP A 234 -0.09 -16.65 1.71
CA TRP A 234 -1.53 -16.81 1.55
C TRP A 234 -2.31 -16.04 2.62
N PHE A 235 -1.83 -16.06 3.88
CA PHE A 235 -2.46 -15.32 4.98
C PHE A 235 -2.23 -13.82 4.85
N THR A 236 -1.02 -13.41 4.48
CA THR A 236 -0.71 -12.00 4.18
C THR A 236 -1.71 -11.40 3.20
N ARG A 237 -2.01 -12.12 2.12
CA ARG A 237 -2.94 -11.67 1.08
C ARG A 237 -4.37 -11.54 1.60
N LEU A 238 -4.81 -12.51 2.42
CA LEU A 238 -6.13 -12.51 3.03
C LEU A 238 -6.32 -11.30 3.95
N VAL A 239 -5.34 -11.04 4.82
CA VAL A 239 -5.39 -9.89 5.75
C VAL A 239 -5.40 -8.56 5.00
N VAL A 240 -4.57 -8.42 3.97
CA VAL A 240 -4.53 -7.20 3.15
C VAL A 240 -5.85 -6.98 2.43
N ALA A 241 -6.42 -8.02 1.79
CA ALA A 241 -7.71 -7.93 1.11
C ALA A 241 -8.85 -7.56 2.08
N GLY A 242 -8.90 -8.22 3.24
CA GLY A 242 -9.90 -7.93 4.27
C GLY A 242 -9.80 -6.49 4.80
N ALA A 243 -8.60 -6.00 5.08
CA ALA A 243 -8.41 -4.63 5.57
C ALA A 243 -8.82 -3.56 4.54
N ILE A 244 -8.57 -3.80 3.25
CA ILE A 244 -9.00 -2.90 2.17
C ILE A 244 -10.52 -2.94 2.04
N HIS A 245 -11.11 -4.14 2.03
CA HIS A 245 -12.56 -4.32 1.98
C HIS A 245 -13.25 -3.55 3.11
N ASP A 246 -12.84 -3.79 4.36
CA ASP A 246 -13.43 -3.14 5.53
C ASP A 246 -13.32 -1.62 5.48
N ALA A 247 -12.21 -1.10 4.97
CA ALA A 247 -12.01 0.35 4.87
C ALA A 247 -12.91 0.98 3.80
N LEU A 248 -13.10 0.30 2.67
CA LEU A 248 -13.99 0.77 1.59
C LEU A 248 -15.47 0.63 1.97
N ASP A 249 -15.85 -0.46 2.62
CA ASP A 249 -17.24 -0.69 3.09
C ASP A 249 -17.69 0.39 4.07
N ARG A 250 -16.80 0.83 4.97
CA ARG A 250 -17.08 1.94 5.89
C ARG A 250 -17.38 3.27 5.21
N GLN A 251 -16.93 3.47 3.96
CA GLN A 251 -17.23 4.67 3.21
C GLN A 251 -18.67 4.69 2.68
N LYS A 252 -19.41 3.57 2.79
CA LYS A 252 -20.79 3.43 2.30
C LYS A 252 -20.92 3.88 0.85
N LEU A 253 -19.99 3.42 0.01
CA LEU A 253 -19.94 3.77 -1.40
C LEU A 253 -21.22 3.34 -2.12
N ALA A 254 -21.78 4.26 -2.90
CA ALA A 254 -22.98 4.01 -3.69
C ALA A 254 -22.75 4.46 -5.15
N SER A 255 -23.39 3.79 -6.08
CA SER A 255 -23.45 4.29 -7.45
C SER A 255 -24.22 5.62 -7.49
N PRO A 256 -23.84 6.56 -8.37
CA PRO A 256 -24.55 7.82 -8.51
C PRO A 256 -26.04 7.58 -8.81
N ALA A 257 -26.91 8.33 -8.14
CA ALA A 257 -28.33 8.29 -8.41
C ALA A 257 -28.62 8.88 -9.80
N VAL A 258 -29.45 8.20 -10.57
CA VAL A 258 -29.91 8.69 -11.88
C VAL A 258 -31.07 9.64 -11.64
N SER A 259 -30.96 10.90 -12.09
CA SER A 259 -32.05 11.87 -12.00
C SER A 259 -33.25 11.44 -12.86
N GLU A 260 -34.45 11.93 -12.55
CA GLU A 260 -35.65 11.65 -13.34
C GLU A 260 -35.47 12.06 -14.81
N ALA A 261 -34.88 13.23 -15.07
CA ALA A 261 -34.54 13.67 -16.42
C ALA A 261 -33.64 12.70 -17.18
N LYS A 262 -32.60 12.17 -16.47
CA LYS A 262 -31.70 11.16 -17.06
C LYS A 262 -32.40 9.82 -17.27
N GLN A 263 -33.34 9.42 -16.40
CA GLN A 263 -34.16 8.21 -16.63
C GLN A 263 -35.02 8.34 -17.87
N GLN A 264 -35.65 9.50 -18.09
CA GLN A 264 -36.43 9.77 -19.30
C GLN A 264 -35.57 9.73 -20.57
N GLU A 265 -34.37 10.34 -20.52
CA GLU A 265 -33.37 10.26 -21.61
C GLU A 265 -32.99 8.81 -21.92
N LEU A 266 -32.71 7.98 -20.89
CA LEU A 266 -32.37 6.57 -21.09
C LEU A 266 -33.49 5.75 -21.70
N VAL A 267 -34.76 6.03 -21.33
CA VAL A 267 -35.95 5.40 -21.93
C VAL A 267 -36.09 5.78 -23.40
N ALA A 268 -35.95 7.08 -23.71
CA ALA A 268 -35.99 7.57 -25.08
C ALA A 268 -34.88 6.97 -25.96
N ALA A 269 -33.64 6.98 -25.46
CA ALA A 269 -32.50 6.40 -26.17
C ALA A 269 -32.68 4.89 -26.43
N ARG A 270 -33.25 4.16 -25.46
CA ARG A 270 -33.54 2.74 -25.65
C ARG A 270 -34.57 2.50 -26.74
N ALA A 271 -35.63 3.32 -26.78
CA ALA A 271 -36.68 3.22 -27.82
C ALA A 271 -36.10 3.48 -29.21
N GLU A 272 -35.22 4.48 -29.33
CA GLU A 272 -34.54 4.81 -30.59
C GLU A 272 -33.62 3.69 -31.08
N LEU A 273 -32.81 3.11 -30.19
CA LEU A 273 -31.92 2.00 -30.52
C LEU A 273 -32.65 0.73 -30.93
N VAL A 274 -33.80 0.42 -30.30
CA VAL A 274 -34.62 -0.75 -30.63
C VAL A 274 -35.37 -0.50 -31.92
N GLY A 275 -35.93 0.70 -32.12
CA GLY A 275 -36.65 1.04 -33.35
C GLY A 275 -35.78 1.11 -34.61
N SER A 276 -34.49 1.41 -34.48
CA SER A 276 -33.52 1.39 -35.58
C SER A 276 -33.07 -0.02 -35.98
N GLY A 277 -33.30 -1.04 -35.15
CA GLY A 277 -32.91 -2.45 -35.41
C GLY A 277 -33.95 -3.23 -36.23
N GLU A 278 -35.19 -2.73 -36.41
CA GLU A 278 -36.22 -3.37 -37.24
C GLU A 278 -36.26 -2.87 -38.71
N ALA A 279 -35.33 -1.94 -39.06
CA ALA A 279 -35.29 -1.33 -40.41
C ALA A 279 -34.14 -1.88 -41.28
N THR A 280 -33.55 -3.03 -40.95
CA THR A 280 -32.58 -3.79 -41.75
C THR A 280 -33.04 -5.25 -41.82
#